data_c5f8d3dfa36be6efb6414f367f94655d
#
_entry.id   c5f8d3dfa36be6efb6414f367f94655d
#
_cell.length_a   1.000
_cell.length_b   1.000
_cell.length_c   1.000
_cell.angle_alpha   90.00
_cell.angle_beta   90.00
_cell.angle_gamma   90.00
#
_symmetry.space_group_name_H-M   'P 1'
#
loop_
_entity.id
_entity.type
_entity.pdbx_description
1 polymer ?
#
loop_
_entity_poly.entity_id
_entity_poly.type
_entity_poly.pdbx_seq_one_letter_code
_entity_poly.pdbx_strand_id
1 'polypeptide(L)'
;NKFFTPDGNTTFTTHGASIVHGYDTTFGHGIPDFYAALSPITSSSNPASGFGFASPQGLGGNGGSGSVPFSKIKKLAVYETAMKASSSFGDGIFNGLKNKTAYAYDALNGGFKYNVNDFINYDTLTEQKIEQSLDQEFNYLRSFNANKDITKDTQDFNVYAGEYVNLRDKHNRGLSITLDQPNIALQNFNLYNNQNYKNPFTSENKGVGFNNKFYFLGNNVLLGYNNSEFNPLSNVNENLVTPMETLALSVNIDNDNFNLLSFTTGLIKEKNTFLLSEGSGAFDLSDEDNISNFYGFNLSKSLSDFSNIYLSTMFGNSKLNNASNSFIVDTSNVLSSSFEINYELKNLINSDQLNISLSQPNRVEQGDMTFRFMGLADKNGVLPYQDHKISLSPSGRQKDLTVSYYKNYSRNLKTGIKAVLTDDLGHVKNNNLDTNLLLSATYSF
;
A
#
# COMPACT_ATOMS: atom_id res chain seq x y z
N ASN A 1 40.72 -17.76 -11.77
CA ASN A 1 41.71 -17.52 -12.81
C ASN A 1 41.29 -18.22 -14.10
N LYS A 2 40.95 -17.47 -15.17
CA LYS A 2 40.42 -18.03 -16.42
C LYS A 2 41.52 -18.51 -17.41
N PHE A 3 42.77 -18.30 -17.09
CA PHE A 3 43.87 -18.40 -18.07
C PHE A 3 44.84 -19.56 -17.85
N PHE A 4 44.75 -20.27 -16.73
CA PHE A 4 45.57 -21.46 -16.50
C PHE A 4 44.85 -22.47 -15.61
N THR A 5 45.24 -23.74 -15.72
CA THR A 5 44.75 -24.81 -14.85
C THR A 5 45.72 -24.99 -13.70
N PRO A 6 45.26 -24.89 -12.45
CA PRO A 6 46.12 -25.09 -11.27
C PRO A 6 46.68 -26.51 -11.24
N ASP A 7 47.93 -26.64 -10.85
CA ASP A 7 48.58 -27.94 -10.59
C ASP A 7 48.13 -28.56 -9.26
N GLY A 8 47.62 -27.73 -8.35
CA GLY A 8 47.12 -28.15 -7.05
C GLY A 8 46.19 -27.11 -6.41
N ASN A 9 45.41 -27.58 -5.48
CA ASN A 9 44.48 -26.74 -4.73
C ASN A 9 44.78 -26.80 -3.22
N THR A 10 44.78 -25.66 -2.57
CA THR A 10 44.81 -25.56 -1.11
C THR A 10 43.46 -25.08 -0.64
N THR A 11 42.85 -25.84 0.27
CA THR A 11 41.59 -25.46 0.88
C THR A 11 41.87 -24.99 2.30
N PHE A 12 41.37 -23.85 2.69
CA PHE A 12 41.39 -23.37 4.05
C PHE A 12 40.05 -22.81 4.46
N THR A 13 39.74 -22.91 5.76
CA THR A 13 38.48 -22.42 6.32
C THR A 13 38.77 -21.23 7.21
N THR A 14 38.08 -20.13 6.96
CA THR A 14 38.14 -18.94 7.78
C THR A 14 36.75 -18.35 7.94
N HIS A 15 36.40 -17.93 9.16
CA HIS A 15 35.09 -17.35 9.50
C HIS A 15 33.88 -18.17 9.03
N GLY A 16 34.02 -19.53 9.02
CA GLY A 16 32.95 -20.44 8.60
C GLY A 16 32.84 -20.68 7.07
N ALA A 17 33.66 -20.03 6.26
CA ALA A 17 33.72 -20.28 4.83
C ALA A 17 34.96 -21.10 4.45
N SER A 18 34.78 -22.03 3.50
CA SER A 18 35.88 -22.82 2.92
C SER A 18 36.32 -22.18 1.60
N ILE A 19 37.57 -21.81 1.50
CA ILE A 19 38.17 -21.18 0.33
C ILE A 19 39.15 -22.16 -0.31
N VAL A 20 38.96 -22.42 -1.62
CA VAL A 20 39.87 -23.25 -2.42
C VAL A 20 40.77 -22.31 -3.23
N HIS A 21 42.05 -22.44 -3.02
CA HIS A 21 43.08 -21.64 -3.71
C HIS A 21 43.86 -22.51 -4.66
N GLY A 22 43.85 -22.16 -5.95
CA GLY A 22 44.62 -22.84 -6.98
C GLY A 22 46.09 -22.37 -7.01
N TYR A 23 47.00 -23.31 -7.19
CA TYR A 23 48.43 -23.07 -7.33
C TYR A 23 48.94 -23.75 -8.60
N ASP A 24 49.79 -23.07 -9.36
CA ASP A 24 50.48 -23.56 -10.54
C ASP A 24 52.01 -23.41 -10.34
N THR A 25 52.77 -24.46 -10.60
CA THR A 25 54.22 -24.47 -10.36
C THR A 25 54.99 -23.50 -11.22
N THR A 26 54.46 -23.09 -12.37
CA THR A 26 55.06 -22.14 -13.31
C THR A 26 54.67 -20.70 -13.00
N PHE A 27 53.40 -20.50 -12.71
CA PHE A 27 52.80 -19.18 -12.57
C PHE A 27 52.45 -18.82 -11.09
N GLY A 28 52.75 -19.71 -10.16
CA GLY A 28 52.40 -19.55 -8.74
C GLY A 28 50.88 -19.48 -8.55
N HIS A 29 50.43 -18.48 -7.82
CA HIS A 29 49.00 -18.26 -7.56
C HIS A 29 48.29 -17.52 -8.70
N GLY A 30 48.98 -17.22 -9.82
CA GLY A 30 48.43 -16.51 -10.96
C GLY A 30 48.25 -15.00 -10.74
N ILE A 31 47.52 -14.38 -11.67
CA ILE A 31 47.21 -12.95 -11.62
C ILE A 31 46.06 -12.72 -10.65
N PRO A 32 46.19 -11.82 -9.65
CA PRO A 32 45.10 -11.50 -8.77
C PRO A 32 43.88 -10.99 -9.53
N ASP A 33 42.74 -11.62 -9.31
CA ASP A 33 41.45 -11.09 -9.75
C ASP A 33 40.89 -10.14 -8.69
N PHE A 34 41.17 -8.87 -8.87
CA PHE A 34 40.74 -7.85 -7.93
C PHE A 34 39.21 -7.72 -7.88
N TYR A 35 38.52 -8.01 -9.00
CA TYR A 35 37.05 -7.99 -8.98
C TYR A 35 36.50 -9.13 -8.11
N ALA A 36 37.01 -10.36 -8.28
CA ALA A 36 36.60 -11.48 -7.43
C ALA A 36 37.02 -11.27 -5.97
N ALA A 37 38.20 -10.67 -5.72
CA ALA A 37 38.69 -10.39 -4.37
C ALA A 37 37.88 -9.30 -3.64
N LEU A 38 37.24 -8.38 -4.39
CA LEU A 38 36.40 -7.31 -3.85
C LEU A 38 34.90 -7.67 -3.88
N SER A 39 34.56 -8.82 -4.45
CA SER A 39 33.17 -9.30 -4.49
C SER A 39 32.78 -9.99 -3.18
N PRO A 40 31.52 -9.91 -2.74
CA PRO A 40 31.05 -10.61 -1.55
C PRO A 40 31.23 -12.13 -1.68
N ILE A 41 31.72 -12.77 -0.64
CA ILE A 41 31.84 -14.23 -0.55
C ILE A 41 30.58 -14.79 0.09
N THR A 42 29.81 -15.55 -0.69
CA THR A 42 28.61 -16.25 -0.21
C THR A 42 28.92 -17.66 0.21
N SER A 43 28.19 -18.20 1.18
CA SER A 43 28.29 -19.60 1.58
C SER A 43 27.73 -20.49 0.46
N SER A 44 28.47 -21.54 0.08
CA SER A 44 28.03 -22.50 -0.94
C SER A 44 26.82 -23.33 -0.50
N SER A 45 26.59 -23.49 0.80
CA SER A 45 25.48 -24.27 1.36
C SER A 45 24.17 -23.47 1.55
N ASN A 46 24.27 -22.17 1.69
CA ASN A 46 23.11 -21.27 1.77
C ASN A 46 23.52 -19.85 1.38
N PRO A 47 23.44 -19.49 0.09
CA PRO A 47 23.79 -18.14 -0.37
C PRO A 47 23.01 -17.02 0.35
N ALA A 48 21.77 -17.30 0.75
CA ALA A 48 20.91 -16.35 1.45
C ALA A 48 21.42 -15.96 2.83
N SER A 49 22.07 -16.89 3.56
CA SER A 49 22.61 -16.63 4.89
C SER A 49 24.06 -16.14 4.90
N GLY A 50 24.75 -16.20 3.74
CA GLY A 50 26.16 -15.84 3.61
C GLY A 50 26.44 -14.37 3.45
N PHE A 51 25.54 -13.63 2.78
CA PHE A 51 25.72 -12.21 2.50
C PHE A 51 24.46 -11.43 2.85
N GLY A 52 24.54 -10.56 3.83
CA GLY A 52 23.37 -9.83 4.30
C GLY A 52 23.67 -8.62 5.16
N PHE A 53 22.67 -7.76 5.29
CA PHE A 53 22.70 -6.65 6.22
C PHE A 53 22.72 -7.14 7.66
N ALA A 54 23.50 -6.46 8.49
CA ALA A 54 23.51 -6.73 9.91
C ALA A 54 22.25 -6.15 10.56
N SER A 55 21.44 -7.00 11.17
CA SER A 55 20.28 -6.60 11.97
C SER A 55 20.49 -7.03 13.43
N PRO A 56 20.38 -6.12 14.39
CA PRO A 56 20.46 -6.47 15.80
C PRO A 56 19.16 -7.12 16.26
N GLN A 57 19.21 -8.35 16.73
CA GLN A 57 18.08 -8.98 17.38
C GLN A 57 17.88 -8.40 18.79
N GLY A 58 16.66 -7.95 19.09
CA GLY A 58 16.24 -7.63 20.46
C GLY A 58 16.97 -6.48 21.15
N LEU A 59 17.65 -5.62 20.40
CA LEU A 59 18.22 -4.41 20.96
C LEU A 59 17.13 -3.35 21.00
N GLY A 60 16.53 -3.19 22.19
CA GLY A 60 15.47 -2.19 22.44
C GLY A 60 15.84 -0.81 21.93
N GLY A 61 14.85 -0.14 21.33
CA GLY A 61 15.01 1.21 20.81
C GLY A 61 15.00 2.25 21.90
N ASN A 62 16.15 2.80 22.23
CA ASN A 62 16.24 4.14 22.84
C ASN A 62 17.21 4.91 21.98
N GLY A 63 16.69 5.85 21.17
CA GLY A 63 17.42 6.65 20.21
C GLY A 63 18.81 7.07 20.71
N GLY A 64 19.84 6.56 20.06
CA GLY A 64 21.22 6.79 20.44
C GLY A 64 22.19 6.07 19.53
N SER A 65 23.47 6.30 19.77
CA SER A 65 24.54 5.57 19.12
C SER A 65 25.13 4.58 20.12
N GLY A 66 25.31 3.33 19.69
CA GLY A 66 25.83 2.25 20.50
C GLY A 66 26.68 1.28 19.70
N SER A 67 26.96 0.13 20.28
CA SER A 67 27.76 -0.92 19.62
C SER A 67 27.33 -2.31 20.06
N VAL A 68 27.47 -3.30 19.16
CA VAL A 68 27.08 -4.70 19.39
C VAL A 68 28.16 -5.65 18.89
N PRO A 69 28.42 -6.76 19.62
CA PRO A 69 29.29 -7.81 19.10
C PRO A 69 28.66 -8.45 17.85
N PHE A 70 29.50 -8.78 16.87
CA PHE A 70 29.05 -9.42 15.61
C PHE A 70 28.29 -10.72 15.88
N SER A 71 28.64 -11.47 16.92
CA SER A 71 27.98 -12.72 17.32
C SER A 71 26.50 -12.57 17.74
N LYS A 72 26.03 -11.34 17.98
CA LYS A 72 24.65 -11.04 18.38
C LYS A 72 23.79 -10.49 17.26
N ILE A 73 24.30 -10.41 16.03
CA ILE A 73 23.54 -9.94 14.89
C ILE A 73 23.06 -11.11 14.03
N LYS A 74 21.93 -10.91 13.36
CA LYS A 74 21.46 -11.75 12.26
C LYS A 74 21.79 -11.06 10.96
N LYS A 75 22.16 -11.83 9.93
CA LYS A 75 22.32 -11.33 8.57
C LYS A 75 20.99 -11.44 7.84
N LEU A 76 20.53 -10.34 7.30
CA LEU A 76 19.34 -10.24 6.46
C LEU A 76 19.78 -10.14 5.00
N ALA A 77 19.34 -11.07 4.17
CA ALA A 77 19.80 -11.17 2.79
C ALA A 77 19.62 -9.86 2.02
N VAL A 78 20.69 -9.37 1.38
CA VAL A 78 20.65 -8.12 0.61
C VAL A 78 19.65 -8.22 -0.55
N TYR A 79 19.62 -9.35 -1.26
CA TYR A 79 18.76 -9.54 -2.43
C TYR A 79 17.26 -9.69 -2.08
N GLU A 80 16.93 -10.01 -0.82
CA GLU A 80 15.55 -10.05 -0.32
C GLU A 80 15.10 -8.71 0.26
N THR A 81 16.02 -7.74 0.37
CA THR A 81 15.77 -6.47 1.02
C THR A 81 15.17 -5.48 0.03
N ALA A 82 13.95 -5.09 0.27
CA ALA A 82 13.25 -4.06 -0.49
C ALA A 82 12.14 -3.41 0.36
N MET A 83 11.80 -2.17 0.03
CA MET A 83 10.64 -1.47 0.56
C MET A 83 9.89 -0.77 -0.55
N LYS A 84 8.59 -0.93 -0.60
CA LYS A 84 7.68 -0.16 -1.44
C LYS A 84 6.76 0.66 -0.55
N ALA A 85 6.99 1.96 -0.51
CA ALA A 85 6.12 2.89 0.20
C ALA A 85 4.85 3.14 -0.60
N SER A 86 3.70 3.12 0.05
CA SER A 86 2.41 3.48 -0.58
C SER A 86 2.35 4.98 -0.88
N SER A 87 1.41 5.36 -1.73
CA SER A 87 1.15 6.76 -2.07
C SER A 87 0.82 7.63 -0.84
N SER A 88 0.31 7.04 0.25
CA SER A 88 0.04 7.78 1.50
C SER A 88 1.30 8.36 2.14
N PHE A 89 2.44 7.70 1.98
CA PHE A 89 3.75 8.16 2.44
C PHE A 89 4.49 9.01 1.40
N GLY A 90 4.08 8.92 0.11
CA GLY A 90 4.77 9.58 -0.99
C GLY A 90 6.27 9.37 -0.91
N ASP A 91 7.03 10.45 -0.97
CA ASP A 91 8.49 10.46 -0.87
C ASP A 91 9.03 10.60 0.57
N GLY A 92 8.18 10.59 1.60
CA GLY A 92 8.57 10.87 2.98
C GLY A 92 9.66 9.94 3.51
N ILE A 93 9.49 8.62 3.34
CA ILE A 93 10.48 7.61 3.75
C ILE A 93 11.77 7.76 2.93
N PHE A 94 11.64 7.87 1.61
CA PHE A 94 12.78 8.02 0.71
C PHE A 94 13.62 9.26 1.02
N ASN A 95 12.98 10.40 1.22
CA ASN A 95 13.67 11.66 1.55
C ASN A 95 14.29 11.61 2.96
N GLY A 96 13.62 11.02 3.93
CA GLY A 96 14.12 10.86 5.29
C GLY A 96 15.39 10.00 5.36
N LEU A 97 15.51 9.00 4.48
CA LEU A 97 16.65 8.11 4.40
C LEU A 97 17.71 8.51 3.36
N LYS A 98 17.51 9.63 2.68
CA LYS A 98 18.45 10.13 1.68
C LYS A 98 19.87 10.26 2.26
N ASN A 99 20.85 9.71 1.52
CA ASN A 99 22.27 9.68 1.90
C ASN A 99 22.58 8.86 3.17
N LYS A 100 21.65 8.03 3.65
CA LYS A 100 21.96 7.07 4.71
C LYS A 100 22.58 5.82 4.11
N THR A 101 23.49 5.22 4.88
CA THR A 101 24.23 4.03 4.45
C THR A 101 24.12 2.90 5.46
N ALA A 102 24.02 1.67 4.97
CA ALA A 102 24.07 0.45 5.75
C ALA A 102 25.20 -0.45 5.24
N TYR A 103 25.70 -1.34 6.08
CA TYR A 103 26.70 -2.32 5.70
C TYR A 103 26.11 -3.72 5.68
N ALA A 104 26.32 -4.43 4.57
CA ALA A 104 26.13 -5.85 4.46
C ALA A 104 27.46 -6.58 4.70
N TYR A 105 27.38 -7.78 5.24
CA TYR A 105 28.55 -8.59 5.59
C TYR A 105 28.51 -9.92 4.87
N ASP A 106 29.63 -10.30 4.27
CA ASP A 106 29.78 -11.57 3.60
C ASP A 106 30.12 -12.74 4.57
N ALA A 107 30.41 -13.92 4.03
CA ALA A 107 30.75 -15.11 4.80
C ALA A 107 32.03 -14.95 5.65
N LEU A 108 32.95 -14.08 5.23
CA LEU A 108 34.17 -13.77 5.95
C LEU A 108 34.06 -12.54 6.85
N ASN A 109 32.85 -11.97 6.98
CA ASN A 109 32.58 -10.74 7.71
C ASN A 109 33.23 -9.48 7.07
N GLY A 110 33.56 -9.54 5.78
CA GLY A 110 33.90 -8.37 4.98
C GLY A 110 32.69 -7.46 4.86
N GLY A 111 32.87 -6.16 5.16
CA GLY A 111 31.77 -5.19 5.15
C GLY A 111 31.67 -4.48 3.80
N PHE A 112 30.48 -4.50 3.20
CA PHE A 112 30.13 -3.85 1.92
C PHE A 112 29.13 -2.73 2.17
N LYS A 113 29.47 -1.54 1.73
CA LYS A 113 28.66 -0.33 1.95
C LYS A 113 27.59 -0.18 0.88
N TYR A 114 26.34 0.02 1.31
CA TYR A 114 25.19 0.29 0.45
C TYR A 114 24.54 1.62 0.80
N ASN A 115 23.98 2.28 -0.20
CA ASN A 115 23.08 3.38 0.00
C ASN A 115 21.66 2.82 0.30
N VAL A 116 21.09 3.24 1.41
CA VAL A 116 19.79 2.69 1.88
C VAL A 116 18.66 2.98 0.89
N ASN A 117 18.72 4.13 0.21
CA ASN A 117 17.69 4.51 -0.77
C ASN A 117 17.62 3.61 -2.00
N ASP A 118 18.71 2.85 -2.30
CA ASP A 118 18.71 1.92 -3.45
C ASP A 118 17.73 0.76 -3.27
N PHE A 119 17.23 0.55 -2.06
CA PHE A 119 16.27 -0.48 -1.68
C PHE A 119 14.85 0.04 -1.45
N ILE A 120 14.62 1.35 -1.64
CA ILE A 120 13.32 1.98 -1.36
C ILE A 120 12.71 2.49 -2.66
N ASN A 121 11.55 1.96 -2.98
CA ASN A 121 10.68 2.45 -4.04
C ASN A 121 9.46 3.14 -3.43
N TYR A 122 8.99 4.19 -4.06
CA TYR A 122 7.70 4.80 -3.74
C TYR A 122 6.89 4.95 -5.03
N ASP A 123 5.56 4.86 -4.88
CA ASP A 123 4.65 4.78 -6.01
C ASP A 123 4.51 6.15 -6.68
N THR A 124 5.15 6.34 -7.84
CA THR A 124 4.98 7.52 -8.70
C THR A 124 3.84 7.37 -9.73
N LEU A 125 3.11 6.31 -9.68
CA LEU A 125 1.75 6.01 -10.19
C LEU A 125 1.31 6.49 -11.58
N THR A 126 2.15 6.72 -12.55
CA THR A 126 1.67 7.08 -13.89
C THR A 126 1.07 5.89 -14.66
N GLU A 127 1.66 4.71 -14.60
CA GLU A 127 1.16 3.54 -15.35
C GLU A 127 0.01 2.81 -14.64
N GLN A 128 0.06 2.63 -13.33
CA GLN A 128 -1.01 1.99 -12.56
C GLN A 128 -2.31 2.82 -12.53
N LYS A 129 -2.25 4.15 -12.68
CA LYS A 129 -3.44 5.01 -12.75
C LYS A 129 -4.30 4.75 -13.99
N ILE A 130 -3.69 4.44 -15.11
CA ILE A 130 -4.43 4.19 -16.36
C ILE A 130 -5.18 2.86 -16.26
N GLU A 131 -4.53 1.80 -15.80
CA GLU A 131 -5.16 0.49 -15.60
C GLU A 131 -6.27 0.55 -14.55
N GLN A 132 -6.03 1.19 -13.40
CA GLN A 132 -7.04 1.33 -12.35
C GLN A 132 -8.23 2.19 -12.77
N SER A 133 -8.01 3.27 -13.50
CA SER A 133 -9.13 4.08 -13.99
C SER A 133 -9.97 3.33 -15.03
N LEU A 134 -9.37 2.44 -15.80
CA LEU A 134 -10.08 1.55 -16.73
C LEU A 134 -10.88 0.48 -15.98
N ASP A 135 -10.29 -0.22 -15.03
CA ASP A 135 -10.96 -1.26 -14.24
C ASP A 135 -12.11 -0.70 -13.40
N GLN A 136 -11.96 0.49 -12.85
CA GLN A 136 -12.99 1.16 -12.08
C GLN A 136 -14.14 1.64 -12.96
N GLU A 137 -13.86 2.16 -14.15
CA GLU A 137 -14.90 2.51 -15.12
C GLU A 137 -15.66 1.25 -15.56
N PHE A 138 -14.97 0.13 -15.78
CA PHE A 138 -15.60 -1.16 -16.07
C PHE A 138 -16.45 -1.68 -14.89
N ASN A 139 -16.00 -1.57 -13.67
CA ASN A 139 -16.74 -1.99 -12.47
C ASN A 139 -17.95 -1.08 -12.21
N TYR A 140 -17.82 0.23 -12.40
CA TYR A 140 -18.95 1.16 -12.36
C TYR A 140 -20.01 0.81 -13.39
N LEU A 141 -19.61 0.51 -14.62
CA LEU A 141 -20.50 0.12 -15.70
C LEU A 141 -21.16 -1.24 -15.45
N ARG A 142 -20.45 -2.20 -14.85
CA ARG A 142 -21.01 -3.49 -14.39
C ARG A 142 -22.02 -3.30 -13.27
N SER A 143 -21.72 -2.50 -12.25
CA SER A 143 -22.64 -2.23 -11.14
C SER A 143 -23.91 -1.50 -11.59
N PHE A 144 -23.79 -0.63 -12.57
CA PHE A 144 -24.93 0.08 -13.17
C PHE A 144 -25.86 -0.88 -13.96
N ASN A 145 -25.30 -1.84 -14.68
CA ASN A 145 -26.10 -2.85 -15.39
C ASN A 145 -26.76 -3.84 -14.44
N ALA A 146 -26.10 -4.21 -13.36
CA ALA A 146 -26.65 -5.09 -12.33
C ALA A 146 -27.85 -4.48 -11.59
N ASN A 147 -27.85 -3.19 -11.34
CA ASN A 147 -28.95 -2.48 -10.68
C ASN A 147 -30.20 -2.26 -11.56
N LYS A 148 -30.13 -2.54 -12.86
CA LYS A 148 -31.19 -2.21 -13.81
C LYS A 148 -32.29 -3.25 -13.93
N ASP A 149 -32.05 -4.50 -13.55
CA ASP A 149 -32.96 -5.61 -13.86
C ASP A 149 -33.88 -6.08 -12.74
N ILE A 150 -33.90 -5.42 -11.56
CA ILE A 150 -34.65 -5.93 -10.42
C ILE A 150 -35.62 -4.89 -9.83
N THR A 151 -36.47 -4.32 -10.67
CA THR A 151 -37.69 -3.64 -10.25
C THR A 151 -38.91 -4.36 -10.76
N LYS A 152 -39.10 -5.62 -10.40
CA LYS A 152 -40.42 -6.28 -10.45
C LYS A 152 -40.60 -7.14 -9.22
N ASP A 153 -41.41 -6.61 -8.32
CA ASP A 153 -42.32 -7.30 -7.40
C ASP A 153 -42.01 -8.78 -7.13
N THR A 154 -41.00 -9.10 -6.36
CA THR A 154 -41.01 -10.26 -5.48
C THR A 154 -40.05 -10.04 -4.32
N GLN A 155 -40.59 -10.26 -3.14
CA GLN A 155 -39.94 -10.25 -1.86
C GLN A 155 -38.55 -10.89 -1.85
N ASP A 156 -37.57 -10.10 -1.36
CA ASP A 156 -36.56 -10.50 -0.41
C ASP A 156 -35.30 -11.23 -0.86
N PHE A 157 -35.07 -11.54 -2.16
CA PHE A 157 -33.87 -12.24 -2.57
C PHE A 157 -33.31 -11.76 -3.91
N ASN A 158 -32.14 -11.11 -3.89
CA ASN A 158 -31.40 -10.78 -5.11
C ASN A 158 -30.06 -11.53 -5.10
N VAL A 159 -29.94 -12.54 -5.96
CA VAL A 159 -28.66 -13.25 -6.20
C VAL A 159 -28.10 -12.77 -7.52
N TYR A 160 -26.93 -12.11 -7.47
CA TYR A 160 -26.18 -11.75 -8.65
C TYR A 160 -25.09 -12.78 -8.91
N ALA A 161 -25.15 -13.41 -10.06
CA ALA A 161 -24.13 -14.25 -10.73
C ALA A 161 -22.91 -14.67 -9.88
N GLY A 162 -23.12 -15.36 -8.76
CA GLY A 162 -22.07 -16.01 -7.97
C GLY A 162 -21.22 -15.13 -7.05
N GLU A 163 -21.27 -13.81 -7.20
CA GLU A 163 -20.35 -12.91 -6.48
C GLU A 163 -21.01 -12.08 -5.36
N TYR A 164 -22.33 -11.95 -5.38
CA TYR A 164 -23.05 -11.09 -4.45
C TYR A 164 -24.42 -11.66 -4.06
N VAL A 165 -24.67 -11.77 -2.77
CA VAL A 165 -25.97 -12.16 -2.20
C VAL A 165 -26.51 -11.03 -1.35
N ASN A 166 -27.72 -10.58 -1.65
CA ASN A 166 -28.36 -9.49 -0.92
C ASN A 166 -29.68 -9.96 -0.32
N LEU A 167 -29.78 -9.93 1.00
CA LEU A 167 -30.96 -10.31 1.80
C LEU A 167 -31.48 -9.05 2.48
N ARG A 168 -32.27 -8.24 1.76
CA ARG A 168 -32.75 -6.96 2.29
C ARG A 168 -34.26 -6.83 2.19
N ASP A 169 -34.85 -6.21 3.21
CA ASP A 169 -36.28 -5.89 3.21
C ASP A 169 -36.59 -4.67 2.31
N LYS A 170 -37.87 -4.34 2.20
CA LYS A 170 -38.38 -3.20 1.43
C LYS A 170 -37.83 -1.82 1.89
N HIS A 171 -37.24 -1.75 3.07
CA HIS A 171 -36.58 -0.58 3.62
C HIS A 171 -35.06 -0.63 3.45
N ASN A 172 -34.56 -1.54 2.61
CA ASN A 172 -33.12 -1.75 2.35
C ASN A 172 -32.32 -2.12 3.62
N ARG A 173 -32.97 -2.79 4.60
CA ARG A 173 -32.34 -3.31 5.82
C ARG A 173 -32.09 -4.81 5.66
N GLY A 174 -30.95 -5.28 6.17
CA GLY A 174 -30.58 -6.68 6.13
C GLY A 174 -29.12 -6.92 5.75
N LEU A 175 -28.82 -8.15 5.40
CA LEU A 175 -27.49 -8.67 5.16
C LEU A 175 -27.13 -8.67 3.67
N SER A 176 -25.91 -8.29 3.36
CA SER A 176 -25.31 -8.51 2.03
C SER A 176 -23.97 -9.22 2.21
N ILE A 177 -23.70 -10.19 1.34
CA ILE A 177 -22.46 -10.97 1.31
C ILE A 177 -21.86 -10.84 -0.08
N THR A 178 -20.57 -10.56 -0.16
CA THR A 178 -19.80 -10.48 -1.40
C THR A 178 -18.68 -11.53 -1.39
N LEU A 179 -18.47 -12.18 -2.53
CA LEU A 179 -17.39 -13.13 -2.76
C LEU A 179 -16.53 -12.55 -3.89
N ASP A 180 -15.22 -12.61 -3.76
CA ASP A 180 -14.23 -12.09 -4.73
C ASP A 180 -14.28 -10.57 -5.03
N GLN A 181 -15.18 -9.82 -4.39
CA GLN A 181 -15.26 -8.35 -4.46
C GLN A 181 -15.57 -7.77 -3.07
N PRO A 182 -14.69 -7.97 -2.10
CA PRO A 182 -14.96 -7.64 -0.70
C PRO A 182 -15.16 -6.14 -0.44
N ASN A 183 -14.57 -5.28 -1.25
CA ASN A 183 -14.72 -3.82 -1.18
C ASN A 183 -16.16 -3.36 -1.42
N ILE A 184 -16.99 -4.11 -2.16
CA ILE A 184 -18.41 -3.78 -2.36
C ILE A 184 -19.16 -3.74 -1.03
N ALA A 185 -18.80 -4.59 -0.07
CA ALA A 185 -19.38 -4.56 1.26
C ALA A 185 -19.16 -3.22 1.97
N LEU A 186 -18.05 -2.54 1.69
CA LEU A 186 -17.69 -1.25 2.28
C LEU A 186 -18.11 -0.05 1.43
N GLN A 187 -18.48 -0.20 0.16
CA GLN A 187 -18.95 0.89 -0.70
C GLN A 187 -20.21 1.57 -0.14
N ASN A 188 -21.08 0.81 0.51
CA ASN A 188 -22.29 1.35 1.12
C ASN A 188 -22.03 2.27 2.33
N PHE A 189 -20.78 2.32 2.82
CA PHE A 189 -20.39 3.23 3.90
C PHE A 189 -20.13 4.66 3.40
N ASN A 190 -20.28 4.90 2.09
CA ASN A 190 -19.95 6.17 1.44
C ASN A 190 -18.54 6.69 1.77
N LEU A 191 -17.64 5.78 2.16
CA LEU A 191 -16.26 6.12 2.45
C LEU A 191 -15.52 6.56 1.19
N TYR A 192 -16.10 6.26 0.01
CA TYR A 192 -15.44 6.45 -1.28
C TYR A 192 -16.43 6.66 -2.41
N ASN A 193 -16.66 7.90 -2.76
CA ASN A 193 -17.28 8.25 -4.02
C ASN A 193 -16.23 8.46 -5.13
N ASN A 194 -14.96 8.65 -4.76
CA ASN A 194 -13.90 8.86 -5.73
C ASN A 194 -13.19 7.55 -6.05
N GLN A 195 -13.50 7.00 -7.20
CA GLN A 195 -13.00 5.73 -7.70
C GLN A 195 -11.54 5.79 -8.22
N ASN A 196 -10.83 6.91 -8.02
CA ASN A 196 -9.53 7.13 -8.65
C ASN A 196 -8.34 6.74 -7.78
N TYR A 197 -8.54 6.28 -6.53
CA TYR A 197 -7.44 6.05 -5.60
C TYR A 197 -7.52 4.70 -4.93
N LYS A 198 -6.36 4.02 -4.85
CA LYS A 198 -6.16 2.93 -3.89
C LYS A 198 -6.28 3.53 -2.50
N ASN A 199 -7.33 3.19 -1.84
CA ASN A 199 -7.53 3.61 -0.48
C ASN A 199 -6.86 2.61 0.46
N PRO A 200 -6.03 3.07 1.41
CA PRO A 200 -5.41 2.18 2.40
C PRO A 200 -6.42 1.49 3.30
N PHE A 201 -7.69 1.95 3.25
CA PHE A 201 -8.77 1.39 4.05
C PHE A 201 -9.68 0.44 3.25
N THR A 202 -9.42 0.21 1.96
CA THR A 202 -10.11 -0.80 1.16
C THR A 202 -9.13 -1.49 0.21
N SER A 203 -9.13 -2.81 0.21
CA SER A 203 -8.39 -3.59 -0.77
C SER A 203 -9.30 -3.94 -1.94
N GLU A 204 -8.78 -3.89 -3.16
CA GLU A 204 -9.51 -4.25 -4.38
C GLU A 204 -9.43 -5.75 -4.70
N ASN A 205 -8.78 -6.55 -3.86
CA ASN A 205 -8.42 -7.92 -4.17
C ASN A 205 -9.49 -8.93 -3.74
N LYS A 206 -9.29 -10.16 -4.16
CA LYS A 206 -10.15 -11.31 -3.85
C LYS A 206 -10.37 -11.48 -2.36
N GLY A 207 -11.55 -11.88 -1.97
CA GLY A 207 -11.88 -12.13 -0.58
C GLY A 207 -13.37 -12.20 -0.30
N VAL A 208 -13.75 -12.10 0.96
CA VAL A 208 -15.12 -12.17 1.41
C VAL A 208 -15.48 -10.90 2.18
N GLY A 209 -16.59 -10.29 1.82
CA GLY A 209 -17.14 -9.15 2.53
C GLY A 209 -18.58 -9.39 2.95
N PHE A 210 -18.99 -8.82 4.06
CA PHE A 210 -20.37 -8.70 4.39
C PHE A 210 -20.73 -7.34 4.97
N ASN A 211 -21.95 -6.90 4.78
CA ASN A 211 -22.51 -5.78 5.51
C ASN A 211 -23.92 -6.08 5.98
N ASN A 212 -24.27 -5.48 7.11
CA ASN A 212 -25.63 -5.56 7.66
C ASN A 212 -26.12 -4.14 7.94
N LYS A 213 -27.28 -3.80 7.38
CA LYS A 213 -27.98 -2.53 7.61
C LYS A 213 -29.20 -2.74 8.49
N PHE A 214 -29.26 -2.05 9.60
CA PHE A 214 -30.35 -2.12 10.56
C PHE A 214 -30.71 -0.74 11.12
N TYR A 215 -31.86 -0.65 11.77
CA TYR A 215 -32.34 0.58 12.39
C TYR A 215 -32.12 0.53 13.89
N PHE A 216 -31.45 1.53 14.44
CA PHE A 216 -31.14 1.62 15.86
C PHE A 216 -31.26 3.05 16.37
N LEU A 217 -32.03 3.27 17.45
CA LEU A 217 -32.25 4.58 18.09
C LEU A 217 -32.63 5.71 17.11
N GLY A 218 -33.51 5.41 16.15
CA GLY A 218 -33.94 6.42 15.18
C GLY A 218 -33.04 6.59 13.97
N ASN A 219 -31.89 5.89 13.91
CA ASN A 219 -30.89 6.05 12.85
C ASN A 219 -30.66 4.75 12.08
N ASN A 220 -30.31 4.87 10.81
CA ASN A 220 -29.82 3.73 10.04
C ASN A 220 -28.36 3.45 10.41
N VAL A 221 -28.09 2.23 10.85
CA VAL A 221 -26.74 1.75 11.20
C VAL A 221 -26.31 0.72 10.19
N LEU A 222 -25.07 0.83 9.73
CA LEU A 222 -24.45 -0.09 8.82
C LEU A 222 -23.19 -0.66 9.48
N LEU A 223 -23.13 -1.97 9.60
CA LEU A 223 -21.96 -2.73 10.05
C LEU A 223 -21.37 -3.48 8.85
N GLY A 224 -20.09 -3.35 8.59
CA GLY A 224 -19.41 -4.03 7.50
C GLY A 224 -18.12 -4.70 7.95
N TYR A 225 -17.84 -5.82 7.35
CA TYR A 225 -16.60 -6.57 7.50
C TYR A 225 -16.11 -6.96 6.12
N ASN A 226 -14.80 -6.90 5.95
CA ASN A 226 -14.09 -7.29 4.75
C ASN A 226 -12.83 -8.06 5.14
N ASN A 227 -12.66 -9.24 4.59
CA ASN A 227 -11.41 -10.00 4.63
C ASN A 227 -10.95 -10.18 3.20
N SER A 228 -9.83 -9.58 2.87
CA SER A 228 -9.28 -9.52 1.52
C SER A 228 -7.80 -9.83 1.51
N GLU A 229 -7.31 -10.22 0.35
CA GLU A 229 -5.91 -10.44 0.07
C GLU A 229 -5.38 -9.27 -0.76
N PHE A 230 -4.22 -8.78 -0.42
CA PHE A 230 -3.53 -7.70 -1.13
C PHE A 230 -2.16 -8.17 -1.60
N ASN A 231 -1.82 -7.92 -2.86
CA ASN A 231 -0.51 -8.22 -3.43
C ASN A 231 0.12 -6.95 -4.03
N PRO A 232 0.80 -6.13 -3.23
CA PRO A 232 1.37 -4.86 -3.68
C PRO A 232 2.63 -5.02 -4.54
N LEU A 233 3.34 -6.15 -4.42
CA LEU A 233 4.55 -6.45 -5.18
C LEU A 233 4.31 -7.46 -6.33
N SER A 234 3.12 -7.46 -6.93
CA SER A 234 2.78 -8.39 -8.04
C SER A 234 3.83 -8.44 -9.14
N ASN A 235 4.56 -7.35 -9.37
CA ASN A 235 5.63 -7.26 -10.37
C ASN A 235 6.99 -7.81 -9.89
N VAL A 236 7.16 -8.07 -8.58
CA VAL A 236 8.43 -8.53 -7.99
C VAL A 236 8.28 -9.93 -7.41
N ASN A 237 7.15 -10.25 -6.79
CA ASN A 237 6.87 -11.55 -6.20
C ASN A 237 5.36 -11.86 -6.25
N GLU A 238 4.97 -12.64 -7.24
CA GLU A 238 3.57 -13.04 -7.47
C GLU A 238 2.95 -13.86 -6.32
N ASN A 239 3.78 -14.42 -5.44
CA ASN A 239 3.34 -15.30 -4.35
C ASN A 239 3.17 -14.59 -3.01
N LEU A 240 3.50 -13.30 -2.93
CA LEU A 240 3.36 -12.56 -1.68
C LEU A 240 1.96 -11.97 -1.55
N VAL A 241 1.06 -12.76 -1.01
CA VAL A 241 -0.31 -12.35 -0.71
C VAL A 241 -0.41 -11.98 0.76
N THR A 242 -0.81 -10.74 1.04
CA THR A 242 -0.95 -10.24 2.41
C THR A 242 -2.41 -10.12 2.79
N PRO A 243 -2.86 -10.75 3.89
CA PRO A 243 -4.23 -10.63 4.36
C PRO A 243 -4.49 -9.25 4.96
N MET A 244 -5.65 -8.69 4.63
CA MET A 244 -6.17 -7.45 5.19
C MET A 244 -7.60 -7.67 5.68
N GLU A 245 -7.85 -7.34 6.94
CA GLU A 245 -9.18 -7.38 7.54
C GLU A 245 -9.65 -5.97 7.86
N THR A 246 -10.88 -5.64 7.47
CA THR A 246 -11.48 -4.35 7.79
C THR A 246 -12.82 -4.55 8.49
N LEU A 247 -13.02 -3.92 9.63
CA LEU A 247 -14.29 -3.82 10.31
C LEU A 247 -14.72 -2.35 10.36
N ALA A 248 -15.94 -2.05 9.91
CA ALA A 248 -16.46 -0.69 9.88
C ALA A 248 -17.87 -0.61 10.42
N LEU A 249 -18.17 0.47 11.11
CA LEU A 249 -19.49 0.86 11.60
C LEU A 249 -19.81 2.26 11.10
N SER A 250 -20.97 2.44 10.45
CA SER A 250 -21.47 3.75 10.04
C SER A 250 -22.84 3.99 10.63
N VAL A 251 -23.05 5.19 11.10
CA VAL A 251 -24.35 5.68 11.59
C VAL A 251 -24.80 6.81 10.67
N ASN A 252 -25.92 6.60 10.00
CA ASN A 252 -26.56 7.62 9.18
C ASN A 252 -27.60 8.35 10.03
N ILE A 253 -27.35 9.64 10.25
CA ILE A 253 -28.21 10.50 11.03
C ILE A 253 -29.31 11.02 10.11
N ASP A 254 -30.55 10.70 10.43
CA ASP A 254 -31.70 11.19 9.68
C ASP A 254 -31.91 12.67 9.97
N ASN A 255 -31.87 13.51 8.94
CA ASN A 255 -31.94 14.96 9.09
C ASN A 255 -32.60 15.59 7.85
N ASP A 256 -33.64 16.39 8.07
CA ASP A 256 -34.41 17.03 7.01
C ASP A 256 -33.60 17.99 6.13
N ASN A 257 -32.47 18.50 6.63
CA ASN A 257 -31.61 19.43 5.90
C ASN A 257 -30.63 18.77 4.96
N PHE A 258 -30.38 17.46 5.10
CA PHE A 258 -29.39 16.71 4.35
C PHE A 258 -29.97 15.41 3.84
N ASN A 259 -29.62 15.01 2.63
CA ASN A 259 -29.98 13.71 2.07
C ASN A 259 -29.21 12.58 2.76
N LEU A 260 -27.98 12.89 3.19
CA LEU A 260 -27.13 11.99 3.95
C LEU A 260 -26.29 12.81 4.91
N LEU A 261 -26.28 12.41 6.15
CA LEU A 261 -25.31 12.83 7.15
C LEU A 261 -24.86 11.57 7.87
N SER A 262 -23.60 11.17 7.72
CA SER A 262 -23.10 9.94 8.32
C SER A 262 -21.76 10.14 9.01
N PHE A 263 -21.60 9.40 10.09
CA PHE A 263 -20.33 9.20 10.77
C PHE A 263 -19.93 7.74 10.68
N THR A 264 -18.71 7.48 10.27
CA THR A 264 -18.16 6.14 10.13
C THR A 264 -16.92 5.98 10.97
N THR A 265 -16.75 4.83 11.61
CA THR A 265 -15.53 4.45 12.30
C THR A 265 -15.21 3.00 12.01
N GLY A 266 -13.96 2.64 12.09
CA GLY A 266 -13.55 1.25 11.89
C GLY A 266 -12.10 1.01 12.22
N LEU A 267 -11.72 -0.23 12.05
CA LEU A 267 -10.35 -0.70 12.22
C LEU A 267 -9.95 -1.58 11.03
N ILE A 268 -8.67 -1.51 10.72
CA ILE A 268 -8.03 -2.32 9.70
C ILE A 268 -6.87 -3.05 10.36
N LYS A 269 -6.75 -4.33 10.04
CA LYS A 269 -5.60 -5.14 10.34
C LYS A 269 -4.90 -5.51 9.04
N GLU A 270 -3.60 -5.24 8.99
CA GLU A 270 -2.74 -5.56 7.88
C GLU A 270 -1.61 -6.47 8.37
N LYS A 271 -1.35 -7.55 7.69
CA LYS A 271 -0.22 -8.43 8.01
C LYS A 271 0.91 -8.18 7.01
N ASN A 272 2.13 -7.99 7.50
CA ASN A 272 3.33 -7.70 6.71
C ASN A 272 3.25 -6.43 5.85
N THR A 273 2.21 -5.62 6.02
CA THR A 273 2.03 -4.33 5.34
C THR A 273 1.67 -3.26 6.36
N PHE A 274 1.88 -2.00 5.99
CA PHE A 274 1.52 -0.85 6.81
C PHE A 274 1.03 0.29 5.94
N LEU A 275 -0.26 0.65 6.06
CA LEU A 275 -0.93 1.59 5.17
C LEU A 275 -0.66 1.27 3.68
N LEU A 276 -0.79 -0.01 3.32
CA LEU A 276 -0.49 -0.58 2.00
C LEU A 276 0.98 -0.46 1.55
N SER A 277 1.89 -0.07 2.44
CA SER A 277 3.33 -0.18 2.19
C SER A 277 3.80 -1.58 2.53
N GLU A 278 4.81 -2.01 1.83
CA GLU A 278 5.39 -3.34 1.97
C GLU A 278 6.89 -3.27 2.17
N GLY A 279 7.41 -4.17 2.98
CA GLY A 279 8.82 -4.31 3.24
C GLY A 279 9.22 -5.77 3.32
N SER A 280 10.45 -6.06 2.92
CA SER A 280 11.03 -7.40 2.99
C SER A 280 12.50 -7.34 3.42
N GLY A 281 13.02 -8.46 3.92
CA GLY A 281 14.41 -8.56 4.35
C GLY A 281 14.73 -7.59 5.48
N ALA A 282 15.66 -6.66 5.26
CA ALA A 282 16.02 -5.66 6.27
C ALA A 282 14.98 -4.56 6.46
N PHE A 283 13.98 -4.47 5.60
CA PHE A 283 12.85 -3.55 5.71
C PHE A 283 11.54 -4.25 6.08
N ASP A 284 11.60 -5.46 6.62
CA ASP A 284 10.40 -6.15 7.09
C ASP A 284 9.60 -5.25 8.03
N LEU A 285 8.29 -5.11 7.76
CA LEU A 285 7.45 -4.15 8.46
C LEU A 285 6.88 -4.71 9.75
N SER A 286 6.59 -6.02 9.82
CA SER A 286 5.97 -6.58 11.02
C SER A 286 6.02 -8.10 11.07
N ASP A 287 6.26 -8.65 12.27
CA ASP A 287 6.03 -10.06 12.60
C ASP A 287 4.56 -10.30 13.03
N GLU A 288 3.82 -9.24 13.36
CA GLU A 288 2.45 -9.24 13.86
C GLU A 288 1.53 -8.35 13.01
N ASP A 289 0.22 -8.38 13.30
CA ASP A 289 -0.76 -7.53 12.64
C ASP A 289 -0.55 -6.05 12.96
N ASN A 290 -0.49 -5.20 11.95
CA ASN A 290 -0.53 -3.76 12.07
C ASN A 290 -1.98 -3.28 12.17
N ILE A 291 -2.24 -2.31 13.02
CA ILE A 291 -3.61 -1.83 13.30
C ILE A 291 -3.72 -0.37 12.91
N SER A 292 -4.74 -0.09 12.11
CA SER A 292 -5.16 1.27 11.76
C SER A 292 -6.61 1.49 12.19
N ASN A 293 -6.86 2.54 12.95
CA ASN A 293 -8.20 3.02 13.25
C ASN A 293 -8.54 4.17 12.32
N PHE A 294 -9.76 4.23 11.82
CA PHE A 294 -10.21 5.32 10.97
C PHE A 294 -11.55 5.91 11.42
N TYR A 295 -11.76 7.17 11.07
CA TYR A 295 -12.95 7.95 11.37
C TYR A 295 -13.33 8.74 10.13
N GLY A 296 -14.56 8.59 9.67
CA GLY A 296 -15.08 9.23 8.47
C GLY A 296 -16.32 10.07 8.76
N PHE A 297 -16.46 11.15 8.00
CA PHE A 297 -17.64 11.99 7.99
C PHE A 297 -18.09 12.21 6.57
N ASN A 298 -19.37 11.94 6.28
CA ASN A 298 -19.95 12.13 4.97
C ASN A 298 -21.22 12.96 5.04
N LEU A 299 -21.36 13.85 4.09
CA LEU A 299 -22.52 14.73 3.94
C LEU A 299 -22.94 14.76 2.48
N SER A 300 -24.24 14.68 2.24
CA SER A 300 -24.84 14.90 0.93
C SER A 300 -26.05 15.81 1.06
N LYS A 301 -26.18 16.76 0.16
CA LYS A 301 -27.31 17.68 0.08
C LYS A 301 -27.72 17.90 -1.35
N SER A 302 -29.03 17.78 -1.63
CA SER A 302 -29.62 18.26 -2.87
C SER A 302 -29.75 19.79 -2.80
N LEU A 303 -29.18 20.48 -3.78
CA LEU A 303 -29.29 21.92 -3.93
C LEU A 303 -30.50 22.27 -4.81
N SER A 304 -30.85 21.35 -5.73
CA SER A 304 -32.03 21.40 -6.57
C SER A 304 -32.42 19.98 -7.00
N ASP A 305 -33.50 19.82 -7.75
CA ASP A 305 -33.93 18.54 -8.32
C ASP A 305 -32.87 17.92 -9.27
N PHE A 306 -31.97 18.74 -9.77
CA PHE A 306 -30.94 18.35 -10.75
C PHE A 306 -29.51 18.45 -10.21
N SER A 307 -29.30 18.93 -8.99
CA SER A 307 -27.95 19.15 -8.47
C SER A 307 -27.77 18.68 -7.04
N ASN A 308 -26.66 17.98 -6.80
CA ASN A 308 -26.26 17.48 -5.49
C ASN A 308 -24.83 17.89 -5.17
N ILE A 309 -24.57 18.13 -3.90
CA ILE A 309 -23.21 18.27 -3.38
C ILE A 309 -22.93 17.14 -2.38
N TYR A 310 -21.71 16.57 -2.45
CA TYR A 310 -21.21 15.55 -1.56
C TYR A 310 -19.91 16.03 -0.93
N LEU A 311 -19.76 15.81 0.35
CA LEU A 311 -18.53 16.03 1.09
C LEU A 311 -18.19 14.74 1.82
N SER A 312 -16.95 14.28 1.67
CA SER A 312 -16.41 13.15 2.42
C SER A 312 -15.05 13.55 3.00
N THR A 313 -14.81 13.18 4.25
CA THR A 313 -13.50 13.33 4.87
C THR A 313 -13.21 12.14 5.75
N MET A 314 -11.95 11.75 5.84
CA MET A 314 -11.52 10.64 6.68
C MET A 314 -10.18 10.93 7.35
N PHE A 315 -10.03 10.42 8.55
CA PHE A 315 -8.84 10.50 9.38
C PHE A 315 -8.45 9.09 9.81
N GLY A 316 -7.16 8.79 9.72
CA GLY A 316 -6.57 7.53 10.17
C GLY A 316 -5.60 7.75 11.31
N ASN A 317 -5.55 6.80 12.24
CA ASN A 317 -4.52 6.68 13.26
C ASN A 317 -4.00 5.25 13.24
N SER A 318 -2.78 5.09 12.77
CA SER A 318 -2.17 3.81 12.48
C SER A 318 -0.94 3.60 13.34
N LYS A 319 -0.71 2.35 13.75
CA LYS A 319 0.48 1.95 14.50
C LYS A 319 1.10 0.73 13.86
N LEU A 320 2.40 0.84 13.59
CA LEU A 320 3.22 -0.28 13.14
C LEU A 320 3.70 -1.08 14.35
N ASN A 321 3.53 -2.39 14.31
CA ASN A 321 4.20 -3.33 15.20
C ASN A 321 5.54 -3.70 14.58
N ASN A 322 6.63 -3.41 15.28
CA ASN A 322 7.96 -3.58 14.70
C ASN A 322 8.32 -5.05 14.51
N ALA A 323 8.93 -5.38 13.38
CA ALA A 323 9.52 -6.70 13.15
C ALA A 323 10.78 -6.88 14.00
N SER A 324 10.98 -8.09 14.51
CA SER A 324 12.13 -8.42 15.38
C SER A 324 13.47 -8.34 14.66
N ASN A 325 13.47 -8.48 13.32
CA ASN A 325 14.67 -8.55 12.48
C ASN A 325 14.59 -7.51 11.35
N SER A 326 14.45 -6.24 11.68
CA SER A 326 14.31 -5.16 10.71
C SER A 326 15.26 -4.01 11.04
N PHE A 327 15.54 -3.16 10.07
CA PHE A 327 16.12 -1.85 10.31
C PHE A 327 15.19 -0.93 11.10
N ILE A 328 13.88 -1.19 11.06
CA ILE A 328 12.87 -0.41 11.76
C ILE A 328 12.85 -0.85 13.23
N VAL A 329 13.20 0.06 14.14
CA VAL A 329 13.29 -0.23 15.57
C VAL A 329 12.22 0.46 16.41
N ASP A 330 11.60 1.51 15.88
CA ASP A 330 10.52 2.25 16.55
C ASP A 330 9.66 3.02 15.56
N THR A 331 8.38 3.13 15.86
CA THR A 331 7.42 3.92 15.06
C THR A 331 6.44 4.63 15.99
N SER A 332 6.27 5.93 15.81
CA SER A 332 5.22 6.67 16.50
C SER A 332 3.84 6.33 15.92
N ASN A 333 2.77 6.81 16.55
CA ASN A 333 1.47 6.81 15.91
C ASN A 333 1.51 7.65 14.63
N VAL A 334 0.94 7.11 13.55
CA VAL A 334 0.88 7.74 12.23
C VAL A 334 -0.53 8.25 11.99
N LEU A 335 -0.65 9.56 11.83
CA LEU A 335 -1.91 10.20 11.50
C LEU A 335 -2.00 10.43 10.00
N SER A 336 -3.14 10.09 9.42
CA SER A 336 -3.41 10.30 7.99
C SER A 336 -4.77 10.97 7.78
N SER A 337 -4.95 11.60 6.62
CA SER A 337 -6.20 12.24 6.24
C SER A 337 -6.47 12.16 4.75
N SER A 338 -7.76 12.15 4.39
CA SER A 338 -8.25 12.31 3.02
C SER A 338 -9.51 13.15 3.01
N PHE A 339 -9.80 13.80 1.88
CA PHE A 339 -11.06 14.49 1.67
C PHE A 339 -11.49 14.47 0.21
N GLU A 340 -12.81 14.65 -0.01
CA GLU A 340 -13.42 14.82 -1.31
C GLU A 340 -14.61 15.75 -1.23
N ILE A 341 -14.73 16.65 -2.20
CA ILE A 341 -15.92 17.45 -2.48
C ILE A 341 -16.34 17.12 -3.89
N ASN A 342 -17.58 16.69 -4.08
CA ASN A 342 -18.13 16.40 -5.40
C ASN A 342 -19.41 17.17 -5.62
N TYR A 343 -19.53 17.80 -6.78
CA TYR A 343 -20.72 18.47 -7.26
C TYR A 343 -21.26 17.72 -8.48
N GLU A 344 -22.50 17.25 -8.38
CA GLU A 344 -23.20 16.50 -9.41
C GLU A 344 -24.32 17.32 -10.02
N LEU A 345 -24.39 17.36 -11.34
CA LEU A 345 -25.50 17.91 -12.13
C LEU A 345 -26.09 16.81 -13.00
N LYS A 346 -27.42 16.67 -12.98
CA LYS A 346 -28.19 15.71 -13.78
C LYS A 346 -29.08 16.42 -14.77
N ASN A 347 -29.31 15.79 -15.91
CA ASN A 347 -30.25 16.25 -16.93
C ASN A 347 -29.98 17.67 -17.49
N LEU A 348 -28.70 18.03 -17.71
CA LEU A 348 -28.32 19.26 -18.36
C LEU A 348 -28.84 19.32 -19.82
N ILE A 349 -28.68 18.21 -20.56
CA ILE A 349 -29.08 18.03 -21.95
C ILE A 349 -29.71 16.64 -22.13
N ASN A 350 -30.83 16.36 -21.45
CA ASN A 350 -31.54 15.06 -21.52
C ASN A 350 -30.69 13.82 -21.16
N SER A 351 -30.98 13.21 -20.05
CA SER A 351 -30.39 11.94 -19.57
C SER A 351 -28.86 11.93 -19.46
N ASP A 352 -28.28 13.07 -19.14
CA ASP A 352 -26.84 13.23 -18.89
C ASP A 352 -26.53 13.51 -17.42
N GLN A 353 -25.24 13.40 -17.09
CA GLN A 353 -24.72 13.67 -15.75
C GLN A 353 -23.33 14.30 -15.88
N LEU A 354 -23.14 15.42 -15.23
CA LEU A 354 -21.83 16.07 -15.05
C LEU A 354 -21.43 15.97 -13.57
N ASN A 355 -20.23 15.50 -13.32
CA ASN A 355 -19.63 15.51 -11.98
C ASN A 355 -18.34 16.33 -12.01
N ILE A 356 -18.18 17.17 -11.01
CA ILE A 356 -16.95 17.93 -10.78
C ILE A 356 -16.51 17.63 -9.35
N SER A 357 -15.33 17.03 -9.17
CA SER A 357 -14.81 16.72 -7.84
C SER A 357 -13.44 17.31 -7.62
N LEU A 358 -13.21 17.74 -6.38
CA LEU A 358 -11.90 18.09 -5.84
C LEU A 358 -11.60 17.12 -4.71
N SER A 359 -10.48 16.43 -4.78
CA SER A 359 -10.12 15.44 -3.77
C SER A 359 -8.64 15.46 -3.42
N GLN A 360 -8.36 14.99 -2.21
CA GLN A 360 -7.04 14.61 -1.73
C GLN A 360 -7.10 13.15 -1.32
N PRO A 361 -6.30 12.28 -1.95
CA PRO A 361 -6.16 10.90 -1.48
C PRO A 361 -5.57 10.85 -0.07
N ASN A 362 -5.61 9.66 0.55
CA ASN A 362 -5.06 9.50 1.89
C ASN A 362 -3.58 9.87 1.93
N ARG A 363 -3.24 10.75 2.87
CA ARG A 363 -1.91 11.30 3.08
C ARG A 363 -1.51 11.16 4.54
N VAL A 364 -0.26 10.76 4.79
CA VAL A 364 0.31 10.83 6.13
C VAL A 364 0.61 12.27 6.49
N GLU A 365 -0.09 12.78 7.51
CA GLU A 365 0.05 14.14 8.00
C GLU A 365 1.12 14.25 9.07
N GLN A 366 1.23 13.22 9.91
CA GLN A 366 2.18 13.17 11.01
C GLN A 366 2.56 11.72 11.31
N GLY A 367 3.78 11.52 11.70
CA GLY A 367 4.35 10.25 12.14
C GLY A 367 5.86 10.24 11.94
N ASP A 368 6.53 9.48 12.79
CA ASP A 368 7.97 9.30 12.73
C ASP A 368 8.29 7.80 12.75
N MET A 369 9.38 7.44 12.08
CA MET A 369 9.93 6.09 12.10
C MET A 369 11.43 6.15 12.39
N THR A 370 11.91 5.27 13.24
CA THR A 370 13.33 5.19 13.62
C THR A 370 13.96 3.96 12.99
N PHE A 371 14.98 4.19 12.20
CA PHE A 371 15.79 3.16 11.56
C PHE A 371 17.14 3.04 12.25
N ARG A 372 17.61 1.82 12.45
CA ARG A 372 18.92 1.50 13.02
C ARG A 372 19.82 0.88 11.97
N PHE A 373 20.89 1.55 11.64
CA PHE A 373 21.90 1.03 10.71
C PHE A 373 23.18 0.69 11.43
N MET A 374 23.72 -0.49 11.07
CA MET A 374 25.02 -0.93 11.58
C MET A 374 26.13 -0.30 10.73
N GLY A 375 27.16 0.20 11.41
CA GLY A 375 28.40 0.68 10.81
C GLY A 375 29.38 -0.46 10.58
N LEU A 376 30.55 -0.13 10.03
CA LEU A 376 31.63 -1.10 9.80
C LEU A 376 32.15 -1.67 11.12
N ALA A 377 32.33 -3.01 11.17
CA ALA A 377 32.89 -3.68 12.33
C ALA A 377 34.31 -3.19 12.65
N ASP A 378 34.60 -3.02 13.93
CA ASP A 378 35.96 -2.74 14.40
C ASP A 378 36.84 -4.01 14.36
N LYS A 379 38.13 -3.87 14.70
CA LYS A 379 39.09 -4.98 14.76
C LYS A 379 38.73 -6.09 15.76
N ASN A 380 37.82 -5.82 16.71
CA ASN A 380 37.35 -6.77 17.71
C ASN A 380 36.00 -7.40 17.29
N GLY A 381 35.52 -7.14 16.10
CA GLY A 381 34.22 -7.61 15.60
C GLY A 381 33.02 -6.94 16.28
N VAL A 382 33.20 -5.71 16.75
CA VAL A 382 32.12 -4.91 17.34
C VAL A 382 31.60 -3.93 16.29
N LEU A 383 30.29 -3.94 16.09
CA LEU A 383 29.59 -3.12 15.13
C LEU A 383 29.03 -1.88 15.84
N PRO A 384 29.45 -0.68 15.48
CA PRO A 384 28.75 0.53 15.90
C PRO A 384 27.39 0.59 15.22
N TYR A 385 26.40 1.17 15.89
CA TYR A 385 25.10 1.45 15.26
C TYR A 385 24.67 2.89 15.50
N GLN A 386 23.81 3.37 14.61
CA GLN A 386 23.23 4.70 14.70
C GLN A 386 21.75 4.65 14.38
N ASP A 387 20.96 5.29 15.24
CA ASP A 387 19.53 5.46 15.03
C ASP A 387 19.25 6.73 14.23
N HIS A 388 18.41 6.60 13.22
CA HIS A 388 17.96 7.69 12.37
C HIS A 388 16.45 7.80 12.46
N LYS A 389 15.97 8.81 13.19
CA LYS A 389 14.58 9.16 13.24
C LYS A 389 14.21 10.01 12.03
N ILE A 390 13.22 9.61 11.26
CA ILE A 390 12.73 10.32 10.07
C ILE A 390 11.25 10.64 10.23
N SER A 391 10.81 11.74 9.60
CA SER A 391 9.39 12.02 9.42
C SER A 391 8.83 11.19 8.27
N LEU A 392 7.63 10.67 8.47
CA LEU A 392 6.89 9.88 7.48
C LEU A 392 6.02 10.75 6.56
N SER A 393 5.88 12.05 6.86
CA SER A 393 5.07 12.95 6.06
C SER A 393 5.72 13.23 4.70
N PRO A 394 4.99 13.09 3.60
CA PRO A 394 5.49 13.38 2.26
C PRO A 394 5.74 14.87 2.03
N SER A 395 6.58 15.19 1.03
CA SER A 395 6.98 16.57 0.71
C SER A 395 5.87 17.41 0.08
N GLY A 396 4.93 16.77 -0.63
CA GLY A 396 3.83 17.40 -1.34
C GLY A 396 2.46 17.04 -0.77
N ARG A 397 1.42 17.56 -1.42
CA ARG A 397 0.01 17.28 -1.11
C ARG A 397 -0.75 17.12 -2.41
N GLN A 398 -1.03 15.87 -2.79
CA GLN A 398 -1.78 15.60 -3.99
C GLN A 398 -3.18 16.22 -3.90
N LYS A 399 -3.56 16.91 -4.98
CA LYS A 399 -4.91 17.44 -5.20
C LYS A 399 -5.35 17.06 -6.59
N ASP A 400 -6.53 16.49 -6.69
CA ASP A 400 -7.10 16.06 -7.95
C ASP A 400 -8.37 16.83 -8.24
N LEU A 401 -8.40 17.51 -9.38
CA LEU A 401 -9.61 18.04 -9.96
C LEU A 401 -10.09 17.09 -11.05
N THR A 402 -11.23 16.46 -10.81
CA THR A 402 -11.85 15.55 -11.77
C THR A 402 -13.11 16.18 -12.36
N VAL A 403 -13.22 16.14 -13.68
CA VAL A 403 -14.44 16.50 -14.40
C VAL A 403 -14.86 15.30 -15.22
N SER A 404 -16.08 14.79 -15.00
CA SER A 404 -16.63 13.68 -15.77
C SER A 404 -18.02 14.00 -16.28
N TYR A 405 -18.25 13.69 -17.56
CA TYR A 405 -19.53 13.86 -18.21
C TYR A 405 -19.97 12.55 -18.82
N TYR A 406 -21.18 12.11 -18.48
CA TYR A 406 -21.79 10.90 -18.98
C TYR A 406 -23.09 11.20 -19.67
N LYS A 407 -23.36 10.53 -20.80
CA LYS A 407 -24.59 10.68 -21.56
C LYS A 407 -25.17 9.32 -21.93
N ASN A 408 -26.45 9.13 -21.62
CA ASN A 408 -27.24 7.99 -22.07
C ASN A 408 -27.95 8.34 -23.38
N TYR A 409 -27.49 7.80 -24.49
CA TYR A 409 -28.14 8.01 -25.81
C TYR A 409 -29.34 7.11 -26.01
N SER A 410 -29.33 5.93 -25.44
CA SER A 410 -30.41 4.95 -25.45
C SER A 410 -30.38 4.08 -24.20
N ARG A 411 -31.34 3.16 -24.08
CA ARG A 411 -31.31 2.16 -22.99
C ARG A 411 -30.04 1.28 -23.03
N ASN A 412 -29.43 1.18 -24.20
CA ASN A 412 -28.33 0.25 -24.46
C ASN A 412 -26.98 0.95 -24.67
N LEU A 413 -26.94 2.27 -24.93
CA LEU A 413 -25.71 2.99 -25.22
C LEU A 413 -25.48 4.12 -24.22
N LYS A 414 -24.39 4.02 -23.48
CA LYS A 414 -23.85 5.06 -22.61
C LYS A 414 -22.46 5.46 -23.06
N THR A 415 -22.15 6.75 -23.06
CA THR A 415 -20.80 7.27 -23.31
C THR A 415 -20.36 8.13 -22.14
N GLY A 416 -19.05 8.22 -21.92
CA GLY A 416 -18.45 9.03 -20.89
C GLY A 416 -17.15 9.68 -21.35
N ILE A 417 -16.88 10.84 -20.80
CA ILE A 417 -15.59 11.50 -20.87
C ILE A 417 -15.20 11.92 -19.46
N LYS A 418 -13.96 11.65 -19.06
CA LYS A 418 -13.43 11.97 -17.75
C LYS A 418 -12.04 12.59 -17.91
N ALA A 419 -11.85 13.76 -17.35
CA ALA A 419 -10.56 14.45 -17.27
C ALA A 419 -10.15 14.58 -15.81
N VAL A 420 -8.89 14.29 -15.50
CA VAL A 420 -8.31 14.44 -14.17
C VAL A 420 -7.06 15.29 -14.28
N LEU A 421 -7.02 16.37 -13.50
CA LEU A 421 -5.84 17.22 -13.29
C LEU A 421 -5.30 16.95 -11.90
N THR A 422 -4.05 16.52 -11.80
CA THR A 422 -3.40 16.16 -10.53
C THR A 422 -2.23 17.10 -10.28
N ASP A 423 -2.23 17.74 -9.12
CA ASP A 423 -1.11 18.50 -8.56
C ASP A 423 -0.42 17.62 -7.49
N ASP A 424 0.93 17.65 -7.41
CA ASP A 424 1.74 16.88 -6.47
C ASP A 424 1.40 15.36 -6.45
N LEU A 425 1.43 14.72 -7.61
CA LEU A 425 1.11 13.31 -7.78
C LEU A 425 1.85 12.40 -6.78
N GLY A 426 1.12 11.49 -6.11
CA GLY A 426 1.64 10.61 -5.07
C GLY A 426 2.13 11.37 -3.82
N HIS A 427 1.61 12.57 -3.58
CA HIS A 427 2.05 13.48 -2.53
C HIS A 427 3.53 13.89 -2.61
N VAL A 428 4.12 13.78 -3.78
CA VAL A 428 5.50 14.22 -4.05
C VAL A 428 5.46 15.64 -4.60
N LYS A 429 6.16 16.55 -3.94
CA LYS A 429 6.23 17.94 -4.40
C LYS A 429 6.82 18.00 -5.81
N ASN A 430 6.02 18.41 -6.76
CA ASN A 430 6.41 18.55 -8.16
C ASN A 430 5.82 19.86 -8.71
N ASN A 431 6.53 20.48 -9.66
CA ASN A 431 6.05 21.69 -10.30
C ASN A 431 5.24 21.41 -11.59
N ASN A 432 5.07 20.14 -11.95
CA ASN A 432 4.36 19.73 -13.15
C ASN A 432 2.96 19.22 -12.80
N LEU A 433 1.96 19.76 -13.50
CA LEU A 433 0.60 19.26 -13.43
C LEU A 433 0.48 17.99 -14.28
N ASP A 434 -0.03 16.90 -13.68
CA ASP A 434 -0.35 15.66 -14.39
C ASP A 434 -1.79 15.73 -14.92
N THR A 435 -1.99 15.29 -16.18
CA THR A 435 -3.29 15.36 -16.84
C THR A 435 -3.65 14.04 -17.47
N ASN A 436 -4.80 13.48 -17.10
CA ASN A 436 -5.33 12.24 -17.64
C ASN A 436 -6.69 12.48 -18.30
N LEU A 437 -6.91 11.91 -19.49
CA LEU A 437 -8.18 11.96 -20.22
C LEU A 437 -8.63 10.53 -20.55
N LEU A 438 -9.83 10.17 -20.14
CA LEU A 438 -10.45 8.88 -20.41
C LEU A 438 -11.74 9.09 -21.22
N LEU A 439 -11.90 8.31 -22.28
CA LEU A 439 -13.13 8.21 -23.07
C LEU A 439 -13.70 6.80 -22.89
N SER A 440 -14.98 6.69 -22.58
CA SER A 440 -15.67 5.41 -22.41
C SER A 440 -16.93 5.34 -23.27
N ALA A 441 -17.22 4.15 -23.76
CA ALA A 441 -18.49 3.84 -24.44
C ALA A 441 -18.91 2.41 -24.07
N THR A 442 -20.13 2.24 -23.55
CA THR A 442 -20.68 0.95 -23.17
C THR A 442 -21.95 0.69 -23.95
N TYR A 443 -22.01 -0.49 -24.54
CA TYR A 443 -23.20 -0.98 -25.23
C TYR A 443 -23.64 -2.32 -24.60
N SER A 444 -24.90 -2.40 -24.15
CA SER A 444 -25.50 -3.63 -23.63
C SER A 444 -26.42 -4.23 -24.69
N PHE A 445 -26.23 -5.49 -24.98
CA PHE A 445 -27.00 -6.27 -25.96
C PHE A 445 -28.30 -6.79 -25.36
#